data_b99984c4b417ecdd5dc0a5c3c28de8d4
#
_entry.id   b99984c4b417ecdd5dc0a5c3c28de8d4
#
_cell.length_a   1.000
_cell.length_b   1.000
_cell.length_c   1.000
_cell.angle_alpha   90.00
_cell.angle_beta   90.00
_cell.angle_gamma   90.00
#
_symmetry.space_group_name_H-M   'P 1'
#
loop_
_entity.id
_entity.type
_entity.pdbx_description
1 polymer ?
#
loop_
_entity_poly.entity_id
_entity_poly.type
_entity_poly.pdbx_seq_one_letter_code
_entity_poly.pdbx_strand_id
1 'polypeptide(L)'
;MSTLARARLLIPLIVLLSACSDAPKTTETTKAPEKPPEPLTGRQAFQMMYPQARGWAPDAQPLELRSINLSQVKPEKGKAGGWQAIFVSASLAKSRAYTYSAVEAEGNLHQGVFAGIAEDYAVGRGTSAPFLPAALKIDTDEAFDTAAAKSDDYIKKNPGKVISYLLEQNKRFPDPSWRVIWGESVSSSDYSVFIDATTGMLLEKMH
;
A
#
# COMPACT_ATOMS: atom_id res chain seq x y z
N MET A 1 86.44 43.46 20.20
CA MET A 1 86.66 42.00 20.42
C MET A 1 85.63 41.30 19.63
N SER A 2 85.87 41.04 18.36
CA SER A 2 86.33 39.79 17.73
C SER A 2 85.53 38.58 18.10
N THR A 3 84.67 38.10 17.16
CA THR A 3 84.79 36.72 16.67
C THR A 3 83.87 36.47 15.45
N LEU A 4 84.48 35.87 14.47
CA LEU A 4 84.00 35.51 13.15
C LEU A 4 82.84 34.51 13.17
N ALA A 5 81.87 34.70 12.25
CA ALA A 5 80.86 33.76 11.89
C ALA A 5 81.26 33.02 10.62
N ARG A 6 81.20 31.66 10.68
CA ARG A 6 81.39 30.77 9.52
C ARG A 6 80.03 30.49 8.87
N ALA A 7 79.93 30.92 7.62
CA ALA A 7 78.81 30.55 6.74
C ALA A 7 78.94 29.08 6.33
N ARG A 8 77.87 28.29 6.52
CA ARG A 8 77.67 26.97 5.93
C ARG A 8 76.54 27.06 4.91
N LEU A 9 76.93 26.89 3.65
CA LEU A 9 76.05 26.77 2.53
C LEU A 9 75.31 25.42 2.56
N LEU A 10 74.01 25.39 2.73
CA LEU A 10 73.16 24.22 2.62
C LEU A 10 72.40 24.31 1.33
N ILE A 11 72.63 23.37 0.43
CA ILE A 11 71.97 23.17 -0.82
C ILE A 11 70.61 22.46 -0.50
N PRO A 12 69.45 23.01 -0.90
CA PRO A 12 68.19 22.28 -0.78
C PRO A 12 68.03 21.27 -1.91
N LEU A 13 67.95 20.01 -1.57
CA LEU A 13 67.57 18.88 -2.45
C LEU A 13 66.08 18.97 -2.71
N ILE A 14 65.72 19.39 -3.94
CA ILE A 14 64.34 19.39 -4.40
C ILE A 14 63.96 17.96 -4.77
N VAL A 15 63.11 17.32 -3.91
CA VAL A 15 62.47 16.04 -4.21
C VAL A 15 61.16 16.33 -4.93
N LEU A 16 61.13 16.04 -6.23
CA LEU A 16 59.92 16.04 -7.03
C LEU A 16 59.05 14.82 -6.66
N LEU A 17 58.05 15.02 -5.85
CA LEU A 17 57.01 14.02 -5.60
C LEU A 17 56.03 14.08 -6.77
N SER A 18 56.11 13.09 -7.66
CA SER A 18 55.11 12.82 -8.67
C SER A 18 53.87 12.25 -7.98
N ALA A 19 52.88 13.07 -7.68
CA ALA A 19 51.56 12.66 -7.24
C ALA A 19 50.82 12.04 -8.43
N CYS A 20 50.79 10.74 -8.56
CA CYS A 20 49.79 10.03 -9.36
C CYS A 20 48.43 10.28 -8.73
N SER A 21 47.65 11.16 -9.34
CA SER A 21 46.24 11.34 -9.01
C SER A 21 45.43 10.23 -9.64
N ASP A 22 45.28 9.11 -8.94
CA ASP A 22 44.26 8.13 -9.28
C ASP A 22 42.89 8.76 -9.01
N ALA A 23 42.22 9.16 -10.09
CA ALA A 23 40.81 9.54 -10.02
C ALA A 23 40.02 8.35 -9.46
N PRO A 24 39.14 8.56 -8.48
CA PRO A 24 38.29 7.49 -7.99
C PRO A 24 37.44 6.96 -9.15
N LYS A 25 37.67 5.70 -9.54
CA LYS A 25 36.75 4.98 -10.41
C LYS A 25 35.39 5.02 -9.73
N THR A 26 34.46 5.76 -10.34
CA THR A 26 33.05 5.68 -10.00
C THR A 26 32.64 4.23 -10.19
N THR A 27 32.56 3.49 -9.10
CA THR A 27 31.98 2.15 -9.10
C THR A 27 30.51 2.37 -9.41
N GLU A 28 30.12 2.16 -10.66
CA GLU A 28 28.70 1.99 -10.99
C GLU A 28 28.19 0.85 -10.11
N THR A 29 27.46 1.25 -9.06
CA THR A 29 26.71 0.29 -8.24
C THR A 29 25.69 -0.31 -9.18
N THR A 30 25.98 -1.47 -9.74
CA THR A 30 25.01 -2.26 -10.49
C THR A 30 23.84 -2.52 -9.53
N LYS A 31 22.75 -1.74 -9.68
CA LYS A 31 21.50 -1.93 -8.93
C LYS A 31 21.09 -3.38 -9.16
N ALA A 32 21.01 -4.18 -8.11
CA ALA A 32 20.53 -5.55 -8.21
C ALA A 32 19.20 -5.53 -8.98
N PRO A 33 18.88 -6.54 -9.82
CA PRO A 33 17.64 -6.57 -10.55
C PRO A 33 16.50 -6.40 -9.57
N GLU A 34 15.72 -5.34 -9.75
CA GLU A 34 14.58 -5.00 -8.90
C GLU A 34 13.58 -6.13 -9.03
N LYS A 35 13.22 -6.75 -7.89
CA LYS A 35 12.20 -7.81 -7.86
C LYS A 35 10.91 -7.26 -8.49
N PRO A 36 10.24 -8.01 -9.39
CA PRO A 36 8.97 -7.57 -9.94
C PRO A 36 8.00 -7.16 -8.82
N PRO A 37 7.21 -6.12 -9.00
CA PRO A 37 6.27 -5.66 -8.00
C PRO A 37 5.23 -6.76 -7.73
N GLU A 38 5.11 -7.17 -6.46
CA GLU A 38 4.17 -8.22 -6.05
C GLU A 38 2.89 -7.59 -5.54
N PRO A 39 1.71 -8.03 -6.04
CA PRO A 39 0.43 -7.61 -5.49
C PRO A 39 0.22 -8.21 -4.11
N LEU A 40 -0.50 -7.49 -3.24
CA LEU A 40 -0.85 -7.92 -1.89
C LEU A 40 -2.33 -8.26 -1.79
N THR A 41 -2.66 -9.13 -0.81
CA THR A 41 -4.04 -9.31 -0.34
C THR A 41 -4.50 -8.09 0.45
N GLY A 42 -5.80 -7.96 0.64
CA GLY A 42 -6.37 -6.84 1.41
C GLY A 42 -5.87 -6.79 2.84
N ARG A 43 -5.79 -7.94 3.51
CA ARG A 43 -5.31 -8.01 4.89
C ARG A 43 -3.82 -7.72 5.00
N GLN A 44 -3.00 -8.18 4.06
CA GLN A 44 -1.57 -7.83 4.02
C GLN A 44 -1.37 -6.32 3.88
N ALA A 45 -2.06 -5.68 2.94
CA ALA A 45 -1.99 -4.24 2.77
C ALA A 45 -2.53 -3.47 3.99
N PHE A 46 -3.63 -3.94 4.58
CA PHE A 46 -4.18 -3.39 5.82
C PHE A 46 -3.16 -3.43 6.96
N GLN A 47 -2.46 -4.55 7.14
CA GLN A 47 -1.43 -4.71 8.18
C GLN A 47 -0.24 -3.76 7.99
N MET A 48 0.05 -3.32 6.78
CA MET A 48 1.07 -2.30 6.52
C MET A 48 0.59 -0.88 6.83
N MET A 49 -0.68 -0.58 6.57
CA MET A 49 -1.26 0.76 6.76
C MET A 49 -1.72 1.02 8.22
N TYR A 50 -2.25 0.01 8.89
CA TYR A 50 -2.86 0.16 10.23
C TYR A 50 -1.90 0.68 11.31
N PRO A 51 -0.62 0.24 11.41
CA PRO A 51 0.32 0.81 12.37
C PRO A 51 0.54 2.31 12.19
N GLN A 52 0.56 2.80 10.94
CA GLN A 52 0.68 4.23 10.65
C GLN A 52 -0.58 5.00 11.05
N ALA A 53 -1.77 4.42 10.82
CA ALA A 53 -3.02 4.99 11.28
C ALA A 53 -3.08 5.07 12.82
N ARG A 54 -2.60 4.05 13.52
CA ARG A 54 -2.47 4.04 15.00
C ARG A 54 -1.45 5.06 15.51
N GLY A 55 -0.39 5.32 14.74
CA GLY A 55 0.56 6.37 15.03
C GLY A 55 -0.04 7.78 14.87
N TRP A 56 -0.97 7.96 13.94
CA TRP A 56 -1.72 9.20 13.77
C TRP A 56 -2.77 9.42 14.88
N ALA A 57 -3.56 8.41 15.19
CA ALA A 57 -4.59 8.46 16.23
C ALA A 57 -4.66 7.11 16.98
N PRO A 58 -4.42 7.10 18.31
CA PRO A 58 -4.47 5.86 19.09
C PRO A 58 -5.82 5.15 19.08
N ASP A 59 -6.90 5.84 18.79
CA ASP A 59 -8.27 5.32 18.66
C ASP A 59 -8.68 5.06 17.19
N ALA A 60 -7.73 5.11 16.25
CA ALA A 60 -8.03 4.90 14.83
C ALA A 60 -8.72 3.55 14.58
N GLN A 61 -9.90 3.61 13.96
CA GLN A 61 -10.68 2.47 13.52
C GLN A 61 -10.83 2.47 12.00
N PRO A 62 -10.76 1.31 11.33
CA PRO A 62 -11.02 1.21 9.90
C PRO A 62 -12.49 1.50 9.60
N LEU A 63 -12.72 2.25 8.53
CA LEU A 63 -14.03 2.55 7.97
C LEU A 63 -14.25 1.81 6.65
N GLU A 64 -13.21 1.74 5.84
CA GLU A 64 -13.21 1.17 4.50
C GLU A 64 -11.81 0.68 4.12
N LEU A 65 -11.76 -0.41 3.33
CA LEU A 65 -10.55 -0.85 2.64
C LEU A 65 -10.93 -1.26 1.22
N ARG A 66 -10.28 -0.68 0.21
CA ARG A 66 -10.55 -0.99 -1.20
C ARG A 66 -9.28 -1.23 -2.00
N SER A 67 -9.39 -2.11 -3.00
CA SER A 67 -8.31 -2.35 -3.95
C SER A 67 -8.18 -1.21 -4.96
N ILE A 68 -6.96 -1.03 -5.47
CA ILE A 68 -6.63 -0.17 -6.60
C ILE A 68 -5.93 -1.04 -7.63
N ASN A 69 -6.53 -1.16 -8.81
CA ASN A 69 -5.96 -1.92 -9.90
C ASN A 69 -4.90 -1.07 -10.61
N LEU A 70 -3.67 -1.57 -10.67
CA LEU A 70 -2.54 -0.91 -11.30
C LEU A 70 -2.14 -1.70 -12.55
N SER A 71 -2.09 -1.03 -13.70
CA SER A 71 -1.74 -1.66 -14.98
C SER A 71 -0.34 -2.25 -15.03
N GLN A 72 0.58 -1.72 -14.19
CA GLN A 72 1.96 -2.17 -14.08
C GLN A 72 2.13 -3.44 -13.24
N VAL A 73 1.08 -3.86 -12.51
CA VAL A 73 1.13 -5.01 -11.61
C VAL A 73 0.23 -6.10 -12.18
N LYS A 74 0.82 -7.30 -12.38
CA LYS A 74 0.05 -8.43 -12.91
C LYS A 74 -1.09 -8.78 -11.95
N PRO A 75 -2.33 -8.86 -12.45
CA PRO A 75 -3.46 -9.28 -11.62
C PRO A 75 -3.25 -10.69 -11.08
N GLU A 76 -3.51 -10.87 -9.79
CA GLU A 76 -3.53 -12.18 -9.13
C GLU A 76 -4.85 -12.31 -8.35
N LYS A 77 -5.27 -13.56 -8.17
CA LYS A 77 -6.47 -13.90 -7.42
C LYS A 77 -6.40 -13.40 -5.99
N GLY A 78 -7.39 -12.64 -5.57
CA GLY A 78 -7.46 -12.11 -4.20
C GLY A 78 -6.45 -10.99 -3.90
N LYS A 79 -5.67 -10.54 -4.89
CA LYS A 79 -4.60 -9.54 -4.68
C LYS A 79 -4.77 -8.35 -5.61
N ALA A 80 -4.23 -7.21 -5.18
CA ALA A 80 -4.16 -5.99 -5.97
C ALA A 80 -2.79 -5.32 -5.85
N GLY A 81 -2.41 -4.57 -6.89
CA GLY A 81 -1.17 -3.79 -6.90
C GLY A 81 -1.21 -2.58 -5.95
N GLY A 82 -2.40 -2.07 -5.66
CA GLY A 82 -2.60 -0.97 -4.73
C GLY A 82 -3.82 -1.19 -3.82
N TRP A 83 -3.81 -0.50 -2.69
CA TRP A 83 -4.89 -0.51 -1.71
C TRP A 83 -5.07 0.86 -1.09
N GLN A 84 -6.30 1.21 -0.77
CA GLN A 84 -6.61 2.39 0.05
C GLN A 84 -7.44 1.97 1.24
N ALA A 85 -7.02 2.39 2.44
CA ALA A 85 -7.79 2.27 3.67
C ALA A 85 -8.18 3.65 4.19
N ILE A 86 -9.41 3.81 4.64
CA ILE A 86 -9.86 5.00 5.36
C ILE A 86 -9.97 4.62 6.84
N PHE A 87 -9.29 5.38 7.68
CA PHE A 87 -9.39 5.27 9.13
C PHE A 87 -10.06 6.51 9.70
N VAL A 88 -10.81 6.32 10.77
CA VAL A 88 -11.49 7.38 11.50
C VAL A 88 -11.04 7.40 12.96
N SER A 89 -10.95 8.60 13.51
CA SER A 89 -10.71 8.84 14.93
C SER A 89 -11.88 9.64 15.51
N ALA A 90 -12.56 9.04 16.47
CA ALA A 90 -13.64 9.72 17.18
C ALA A 90 -13.11 10.85 18.07
N SER A 91 -11.97 10.66 18.70
CA SER A 91 -11.35 11.67 19.58
C SER A 91 -10.90 12.92 18.83
N LEU A 92 -10.42 12.75 17.57
CA LEU A 92 -10.02 13.86 16.72
C LEU A 92 -11.17 14.41 15.88
N ALA A 93 -12.30 13.72 15.79
CA ALA A 93 -13.39 13.98 14.84
C ALA A 93 -12.89 14.09 13.39
N LYS A 94 -11.95 13.22 13.01
CA LYS A 94 -11.28 13.22 11.72
C LYS A 94 -11.27 11.83 11.08
N SER A 95 -11.22 11.82 9.75
CA SER A 95 -10.86 10.67 8.93
C SER A 95 -9.53 10.91 8.23
N ARG A 96 -8.82 9.84 7.87
CA ARG A 96 -7.59 9.91 7.09
C ARG A 96 -7.48 8.70 6.18
N ALA A 97 -7.22 8.95 4.90
CA ALA A 97 -6.93 7.90 3.95
C ALA A 97 -5.44 7.52 4.01
N TYR A 98 -5.17 6.24 3.89
CA TYR A 98 -3.83 5.68 3.69
C TYR A 98 -3.85 4.86 2.41
N THR A 99 -2.81 4.98 1.60
CA THR A 99 -2.65 4.20 0.38
C THR A 99 -1.42 3.33 0.49
N TYR A 100 -1.51 2.11 -0.02
CA TYR A 100 -0.38 1.24 -0.34
C TYR A 100 -0.30 1.09 -1.85
N SER A 101 0.89 1.18 -2.41
CA SER A 101 1.15 0.84 -3.80
C SER A 101 2.41 -0.03 -3.93
N ALA A 102 2.35 -1.06 -4.75
CA ALA A 102 3.49 -1.91 -5.07
C ALA A 102 4.52 -1.20 -5.96
N VAL A 103 4.10 -0.16 -6.68
CA VAL A 103 4.90 0.62 -7.62
C VAL A 103 4.61 2.10 -7.49
N GLU A 104 5.50 2.92 -8.03
CA GLU A 104 5.18 4.32 -8.33
C GLU A 104 4.19 4.36 -9.48
N ALA A 105 3.04 5.00 -9.31
CA ALA A 105 1.97 5.06 -10.31
C ALA A 105 1.37 6.46 -10.42
N GLU A 106 0.62 6.69 -11.50
CA GLU A 106 -0.10 7.94 -11.72
C GLU A 106 -1.15 8.20 -10.62
N GLY A 107 -1.56 9.45 -10.45
CA GLY A 107 -2.56 9.84 -9.46
C GLY A 107 -2.03 9.95 -8.02
N ASN A 108 -0.75 10.29 -7.85
CA ASN A 108 -0.06 10.43 -6.55
C ASN A 108 -0.02 9.11 -5.75
N LEU A 109 0.03 7.98 -6.44
CA LEU A 109 0.23 6.67 -5.82
C LEU A 109 1.71 6.36 -5.74
N HIS A 110 2.31 6.67 -4.61
CA HIS A 110 3.72 6.40 -4.34
C HIS A 110 3.93 4.97 -3.85
N GLN A 111 5.06 4.36 -4.24
CA GLN A 111 5.43 3.02 -3.80
C GLN A 111 5.58 2.98 -2.27
N GLY A 112 4.99 1.96 -1.63
CA GLY A 112 4.93 1.84 -0.18
C GLY A 112 3.63 2.39 0.41
N VAL A 113 3.67 2.77 1.69
CA VAL A 113 2.49 3.30 2.41
C VAL A 113 2.57 4.81 2.56
N PHE A 114 1.53 5.51 2.13
CA PHE A 114 1.41 6.96 2.22
C PHE A 114 0.11 7.37 2.91
N ALA A 115 0.21 8.42 3.72
CA ALA A 115 -0.92 9.02 4.41
C ALA A 115 -1.43 10.25 3.67
N GLY A 116 -2.72 10.30 3.40
CA GLY A 116 -3.42 11.47 2.88
C GLY A 116 -3.58 12.58 3.92
N ILE A 117 -4.30 13.61 3.54
CA ILE A 117 -4.68 14.71 4.45
C ILE A 117 -5.83 14.23 5.36
N ALA A 118 -5.80 14.67 6.61
CA ALA A 118 -6.91 14.40 7.53
C ALA A 118 -8.09 15.33 7.23
N GLU A 119 -9.28 14.76 7.12
CA GLU A 119 -10.52 15.46 6.82
C GLU A 119 -11.49 15.39 7.99
N ASP A 120 -12.50 16.29 8.03
CA ASP A 120 -13.53 16.26 9.06
C ASP A 120 -14.40 15.01 8.94
N TYR A 121 -14.61 14.33 10.05
CA TYR A 121 -15.45 13.15 10.14
C TYR A 121 -16.51 13.32 11.21
N ALA A 122 -17.76 13.06 10.85
CA ALA A 122 -18.86 12.99 11.80
C ALA A 122 -19.47 11.58 11.79
N VAL A 123 -19.53 10.97 12.95
CA VAL A 123 -20.14 9.64 13.14
C VAL A 123 -21.59 9.64 12.61
N GLY A 124 -21.93 8.62 11.83
CA GLY A 124 -23.28 8.48 11.24
C GLY A 124 -23.53 9.30 9.97
N ARG A 125 -22.56 10.08 9.49
CA ARG A 125 -22.57 10.62 8.13
C ARG A 125 -22.02 9.56 7.17
N GLY A 126 -22.79 9.25 6.13
CA GLY A 126 -22.43 8.23 5.14
C GLY A 126 -23.11 6.89 5.40
N THR A 127 -22.74 5.90 4.60
CA THR A 127 -23.32 4.55 4.59
C THR A 127 -22.50 3.55 5.40
N SER A 128 -21.20 3.79 5.51
CA SER A 128 -20.26 2.89 6.21
C SER A 128 -20.09 3.28 7.67
N ALA A 129 -19.86 2.29 8.52
CA ALA A 129 -19.58 2.43 9.95
C ALA A 129 -18.18 1.92 10.28
N PRO A 130 -17.49 2.53 11.26
CA PRO A 130 -16.21 2.00 11.73
C PRO A 130 -16.37 0.59 12.31
N PHE A 131 -15.39 -0.26 12.07
CA PHE A 131 -15.38 -1.63 12.57
C PHE A 131 -14.09 -1.98 13.31
N LEU A 132 -14.12 -3.06 14.08
CA LEU A 132 -12.97 -3.53 14.82
C LEU A 132 -12.00 -4.27 13.87
N PRO A 133 -10.69 -3.97 13.87
CA PRO A 133 -9.71 -4.70 13.07
C PRO A 133 -9.72 -6.22 13.29
N ALA A 134 -10.07 -6.66 14.51
CA ALA A 134 -10.18 -8.08 14.86
C ALA A 134 -11.30 -8.83 14.11
N ALA A 135 -12.25 -8.12 13.50
CA ALA A 135 -13.29 -8.71 12.68
C ALA A 135 -12.78 -9.10 11.27
N LEU A 136 -11.66 -8.54 10.83
CA LEU A 136 -11.03 -8.89 9.56
C LEU A 136 -10.25 -10.21 9.69
N LYS A 137 -10.96 -11.33 9.69
CA LYS A 137 -10.38 -12.69 9.79
C LYS A 137 -10.15 -13.33 8.44
N ILE A 138 -11.08 -13.13 7.51
CA ILE A 138 -11.05 -13.65 6.15
C ILE A 138 -10.33 -12.65 5.26
N ASP A 139 -9.34 -13.11 4.49
CA ASP A 139 -8.62 -12.26 3.55
C ASP A 139 -9.28 -12.29 2.16
N THR A 140 -8.82 -11.44 1.25
CA THR A 140 -9.41 -11.28 -0.08
C THR A 140 -9.25 -12.49 -0.99
N ASP A 141 -8.22 -13.32 -0.81
CA ASP A 141 -8.05 -14.58 -1.55
C ASP A 141 -9.11 -15.61 -1.14
N GLU A 142 -9.36 -15.78 0.16
CA GLU A 142 -10.43 -16.65 0.68
C GLU A 142 -11.83 -16.12 0.30
N ALA A 143 -12.03 -14.80 0.39
CA ALA A 143 -13.28 -14.15 -0.02
C ALA A 143 -13.54 -14.33 -1.53
N PHE A 144 -12.50 -14.18 -2.36
CA PHE A 144 -12.60 -14.44 -3.79
C PHE A 144 -12.95 -15.90 -4.08
N ASP A 145 -12.32 -16.86 -3.39
CA ASP A 145 -12.61 -18.28 -3.59
C ASP A 145 -14.07 -18.63 -3.30
N THR A 146 -14.58 -18.12 -2.18
CA THR A 146 -15.98 -18.29 -1.83
C THR A 146 -16.90 -17.65 -2.87
N ALA A 147 -16.61 -16.41 -3.28
CA ALA A 147 -17.40 -15.68 -4.28
C ALA A 147 -17.37 -16.36 -5.64
N ALA A 148 -16.19 -16.80 -6.11
CA ALA A 148 -16.02 -17.47 -7.39
C ALA A 148 -16.78 -18.81 -7.44
N ALA A 149 -16.69 -19.64 -6.38
CA ALA A 149 -17.41 -20.91 -6.30
C ALA A 149 -18.95 -20.74 -6.36
N LYS A 150 -19.44 -19.54 -6.01
CA LYS A 150 -20.88 -19.21 -6.09
C LYS A 150 -21.28 -18.45 -7.36
N SER A 151 -20.33 -18.18 -8.26
CA SER A 151 -20.51 -17.29 -9.43
C SER A 151 -20.10 -17.94 -10.75
N ASP A 152 -19.99 -19.24 -10.79
CA ASP A 152 -19.44 -20.04 -11.90
C ASP A 152 -20.07 -19.68 -13.26
N ASP A 153 -21.40 -19.58 -13.31
CA ASP A 153 -22.14 -19.26 -14.53
C ASP A 153 -21.85 -17.83 -15.03
N TYR A 154 -21.72 -16.88 -14.08
CA TYR A 154 -21.40 -15.50 -14.42
C TYR A 154 -19.96 -15.38 -14.95
N ILE A 155 -19.01 -16.03 -14.29
CA ILE A 155 -17.58 -16.01 -14.69
C ILE A 155 -17.39 -16.63 -16.06
N LYS A 156 -18.05 -17.76 -16.36
CA LYS A 156 -18.00 -18.41 -17.67
C LYS A 156 -18.54 -17.53 -18.81
N LYS A 157 -19.57 -16.74 -18.53
CA LYS A 157 -20.17 -15.81 -19.49
C LYS A 157 -19.38 -14.51 -19.64
N ASN A 158 -18.56 -14.15 -18.68
CA ASN A 158 -17.82 -12.90 -18.61
C ASN A 158 -16.32 -13.13 -18.32
N PRO A 159 -15.60 -13.85 -19.17
CA PRO A 159 -14.18 -14.15 -18.93
C PRO A 159 -13.34 -12.86 -18.97
N GLY A 160 -12.32 -12.79 -18.12
CA GLY A 160 -11.34 -11.71 -18.15
C GLY A 160 -11.79 -10.37 -17.55
N LYS A 161 -12.96 -10.32 -16.90
CA LYS A 161 -13.33 -9.10 -16.15
C LYS A 161 -12.34 -8.82 -15.03
N VAL A 162 -12.03 -7.54 -14.87
CA VAL A 162 -11.24 -7.03 -13.75
C VAL A 162 -11.98 -7.34 -12.45
N ILE A 163 -11.24 -7.72 -11.42
CA ILE A 163 -11.78 -7.96 -10.08
C ILE A 163 -11.30 -6.87 -9.15
N SER A 164 -12.22 -6.28 -8.41
CA SER A 164 -11.95 -5.30 -7.37
C SER A 164 -12.56 -5.74 -6.04
N TYR A 165 -12.04 -5.22 -4.96
CA TYR A 165 -12.42 -5.60 -3.60
C TYR A 165 -12.76 -4.36 -2.79
N LEU A 166 -13.83 -4.44 -2.02
CA LEU A 166 -14.24 -3.42 -1.04
C LEU A 166 -14.60 -4.11 0.26
N LEU A 167 -13.98 -3.70 1.36
CA LEU A 167 -14.36 -4.08 2.72
C LEU A 167 -14.99 -2.87 3.38
N GLU A 168 -16.19 -3.05 3.89
CA GLU A 168 -16.89 -2.07 4.72
C GLU A 168 -17.88 -2.74 5.67
N GLN A 169 -18.26 -2.02 6.71
CA GLN A 169 -19.43 -2.32 7.54
C GLN A 169 -20.49 -1.26 7.25
N ASN A 170 -21.73 -1.65 7.01
CA ASN A 170 -22.81 -0.73 6.70
C ASN A 170 -24.14 -1.20 7.29
N LYS A 171 -25.22 -0.42 7.07
CA LYS A 171 -26.56 -0.76 7.62
C LYS A 171 -27.13 -2.07 7.06
N ARG A 172 -26.70 -2.50 5.88
CA ARG A 172 -27.17 -3.74 5.24
C ARG A 172 -26.52 -4.97 5.87
N PHE A 173 -25.21 -4.83 6.19
CA PHE A 173 -24.45 -5.88 6.84
C PHE A 173 -23.82 -5.28 8.10
N PRO A 174 -24.35 -5.65 9.30
CA PRO A 174 -23.89 -5.08 10.57
C PRO A 174 -22.47 -5.51 10.95
N ASP A 175 -21.99 -6.62 10.37
CA ASP A 175 -20.59 -7.05 10.44
C ASP A 175 -19.84 -6.64 9.16
N PRO A 176 -18.51 -6.40 9.22
CA PRO A 176 -17.74 -6.06 8.04
C PRO A 176 -17.82 -7.16 6.99
N SER A 177 -18.02 -6.75 5.75
CA SER A 177 -18.16 -7.67 4.62
C SER A 177 -17.24 -7.29 3.47
N TRP A 178 -16.63 -8.30 2.85
CA TRP A 178 -15.97 -8.17 1.58
C TRP A 178 -17.00 -8.14 0.46
N ARG A 179 -16.97 -7.10 -0.35
CA ARG A 179 -17.62 -7.08 -1.64
C ARG A 179 -16.60 -7.43 -2.71
N VAL A 180 -16.72 -8.61 -3.30
CA VAL A 180 -15.95 -9.05 -4.46
C VAL A 180 -16.70 -8.57 -5.70
N ILE A 181 -16.05 -7.74 -6.51
CA ILE A 181 -16.67 -6.96 -7.58
C ILE A 181 -16.07 -7.42 -8.91
N TRP A 182 -16.91 -7.87 -9.84
CA TRP A 182 -16.52 -8.08 -11.24
C TRP A 182 -16.67 -6.78 -12.01
N GLY A 183 -15.65 -5.94 -11.93
CA GLY A 183 -15.56 -4.58 -12.47
C GLY A 183 -14.47 -3.78 -11.79
N GLU A 184 -14.18 -2.61 -12.32
CA GLU A 184 -13.12 -1.74 -11.77
C GLU A 184 -13.53 -1.03 -10.47
N SER A 185 -14.83 -0.85 -10.25
CA SER A 185 -15.37 -0.17 -9.08
C SER A 185 -16.81 -0.59 -8.79
N VAL A 186 -17.33 -0.19 -7.64
CA VAL A 186 -18.74 -0.39 -7.26
C VAL A 186 -19.70 0.22 -8.30
N SER A 187 -19.36 1.41 -8.82
CA SER A 187 -20.23 2.14 -9.76
C SER A 187 -20.17 1.61 -11.19
N SER A 188 -19.10 0.89 -11.57
CA SER A 188 -18.92 0.31 -12.90
C SER A 188 -19.18 -1.19 -12.94
N SER A 189 -19.62 -1.79 -11.84
CA SER A 189 -19.90 -3.21 -11.72
C SER A 189 -21.36 -3.53 -12.00
N ASP A 190 -21.56 -4.56 -12.79
CA ASP A 190 -22.86 -5.19 -13.04
C ASP A 190 -23.06 -6.48 -12.21
N TYR A 191 -22.03 -6.91 -11.49
CA TYR A 191 -22.09 -8.10 -10.61
C TYR A 191 -21.13 -8.00 -9.45
N SER A 192 -21.60 -8.32 -8.26
CA SER A 192 -20.77 -8.43 -7.07
C SER A 192 -21.34 -9.44 -6.07
N VAL A 193 -20.46 -9.96 -5.21
CA VAL A 193 -20.78 -10.94 -4.17
C VAL A 193 -20.26 -10.44 -2.84
N PHE A 194 -21.12 -10.51 -1.81
CA PHE A 194 -20.79 -10.12 -0.44
C PHE A 194 -20.44 -11.34 0.40
N ILE A 195 -19.29 -11.30 1.04
CA ILE A 195 -18.74 -12.35 1.91
C ILE A 195 -18.50 -11.75 3.28
N ASP A 196 -18.97 -12.38 4.32
CA ASP A 196 -18.69 -11.99 5.70
C ASP A 196 -17.19 -12.06 5.98
N ALA A 197 -16.59 -10.94 6.39
CA ALA A 197 -15.15 -10.83 6.60
C ALA A 197 -14.67 -11.53 7.88
N THR A 198 -15.58 -11.98 8.73
CA THR A 198 -15.28 -12.71 9.97
C THR A 198 -15.38 -14.21 9.79
N THR A 199 -16.37 -14.68 9.01
CA THR A 199 -16.72 -16.10 8.90
C THR A 199 -16.44 -16.72 7.53
N GLY A 200 -16.28 -15.90 6.48
CA GLY A 200 -16.14 -16.35 5.09
C GLY A 200 -17.44 -16.81 4.44
N MET A 201 -18.57 -16.62 5.10
CA MET A 201 -19.88 -17.03 4.57
C MET A 201 -20.37 -16.08 3.47
N LEU A 202 -21.03 -16.65 2.46
CA LEU A 202 -21.76 -15.88 1.47
C LEU A 202 -22.93 -15.14 2.16
N LEU A 203 -22.98 -13.81 2.01
CA LEU A 203 -24.09 -13.00 2.48
C LEU A 203 -25.11 -12.75 1.36
N GLU A 204 -24.63 -12.29 0.20
CA GLU A 204 -25.50 -11.88 -0.90
C GLU A 204 -24.81 -11.87 -2.26
N LYS A 205 -25.56 -11.99 -3.34
CA LYS A 205 -25.16 -11.69 -4.73
C LYS A 205 -25.98 -10.53 -5.26
N MET A 206 -25.31 -9.59 -5.92
CA MET A 206 -25.94 -8.40 -6.51
C MET A 206 -25.67 -8.37 -8.01
N HIS A 207 -26.71 -8.14 -8.80
CA HIS A 207 -26.69 -7.96 -10.25
C HIS A 207 -27.03 -6.53 -10.62
#